data_e7562668d0930f9362111a4abebef002
#
_entry.id   e7562668d0930f9362111a4abebef002
#
_cell.length_a   1.000
_cell.length_b   1.000
_cell.length_c   1.000
_cell.angle_alpha   90.00
_cell.angle_beta   90.00
_cell.angle_gamma   90.00
#
_symmetry.space_group_name_H-M   'P 1'
#
loop_
_entity.id
_entity.type
_entity.pdbx_description
1 polymer ?
#
loop_
_entity_poly.entity_id
_entity_poly.type
_entity_poly.pdbx_seq_one_letter_code
_entity_poly.pdbx_strand_id
1 'polypeptide(L)'
;MSAAIPLADAPTLRPRARRTTAALSALAVAGAVCAVAFLLASQSPGTRTFVPLPAHTNGVLVLDLSASISSDTFSRIGGTLQALSRSGGRWGLVVFSDAAYEALPPGTPAADLAPLVRYFALPRQRVPGFLPSFPPNPWSNTFTAGTNISTGMEIATRIAIAQSPRATIVLVSDLDDDAGDLPARSEILNTDTLEGVPVRIVGLNPTPGDVEFFRASLGPRTPIVEAPTLNAPPPRNVTPFPWALVALTVAAAAVLGLGAAWAPRLDWRGT
;
A
#
# COMPACT_ATOMS: atom_id res chain seq x y z
N MET A 1 6.67 23.74 -80.28
CA MET A 1 5.39 23.27 -79.73
C MET A 1 5.60 22.97 -78.24
N SER A 2 5.19 23.90 -77.36
CA SER A 2 5.28 23.68 -75.89
C SER A 2 4.03 22.97 -75.40
N ALA A 3 4.22 21.77 -74.92
CA ALA A 3 3.15 21.02 -74.28
C ALA A 3 2.91 21.61 -72.88
N ALA A 4 1.76 22.25 -72.66
CA ALA A 4 1.32 22.67 -71.31
C ALA A 4 0.95 21.45 -70.52
N ILE A 5 1.66 21.24 -69.39
CA ILE A 5 1.28 20.19 -68.40
C ILE A 5 0.03 20.69 -67.68
N PRO A 6 -1.10 19.98 -67.75
CA PRO A 6 -2.29 20.40 -67.02
C PRO A 6 -2.04 20.29 -65.50
N LEU A 7 -1.99 21.46 -64.84
CA LEU A 7 -2.02 21.49 -63.38
C LEU A 7 -3.32 20.88 -62.91
N ALA A 8 -3.23 19.86 -62.08
CA ALA A 8 -4.38 19.20 -61.50
C ALA A 8 -5.31 20.20 -60.83
N ASP A 9 -6.62 20.14 -61.17
CA ASP A 9 -7.64 21.07 -60.70
C ASP A 9 -7.65 21.16 -59.18
N ALA A 10 -7.30 22.33 -58.66
CA ALA A 10 -7.22 22.66 -57.25
C ALA A 10 -8.52 22.30 -56.46
N PRO A 11 -9.75 22.33 -57.04
CA PRO A 11 -10.96 21.95 -56.31
C PRO A 11 -11.08 20.47 -55.96
N THR A 12 -10.39 19.56 -56.63
CA THR A 12 -10.45 18.12 -56.33
C THR A 12 -9.55 17.73 -55.10
N LEU A 13 -8.63 18.56 -54.74
CA LEU A 13 -7.70 18.34 -53.59
C LEU A 13 -8.29 18.80 -52.26
N ARG A 14 -9.21 19.79 -52.27
CA ARG A 14 -9.80 20.37 -51.06
C ARG A 14 -10.60 19.40 -50.20
N PRO A 15 -11.45 18.51 -50.73
CA PRO A 15 -12.22 17.55 -49.90
C PRO A 15 -11.35 16.46 -49.31
N ARG A 16 -10.21 16.09 -49.94
CA ARG A 16 -9.26 15.12 -49.40
C ARG A 16 -8.44 15.73 -48.26
N ALA A 17 -7.95 16.97 -48.41
CA ALA A 17 -7.24 17.67 -47.35
C ALA A 17 -8.11 17.88 -46.09
N ARG A 18 -9.38 18.21 -46.24
CA ARG A 18 -10.33 18.33 -45.08
C ARG A 18 -10.57 16.99 -44.36
N ARG A 19 -10.61 15.87 -45.08
CA ARG A 19 -10.77 14.54 -44.48
C ARG A 19 -9.51 14.12 -43.74
N THR A 20 -8.31 14.40 -44.25
CA THR A 20 -7.07 14.09 -43.55
C THR A 20 -6.87 14.94 -42.30
N THR A 21 -7.19 16.23 -42.34
CA THR A 21 -7.11 17.09 -41.15
C THR A 21 -8.13 16.68 -40.08
N ALA A 22 -9.37 16.29 -40.44
CA ALA A 22 -10.35 15.80 -39.50
C ALA A 22 -9.92 14.47 -38.84
N ALA A 23 -9.32 13.56 -39.61
CA ALA A 23 -8.80 12.31 -39.08
C ALA A 23 -7.62 12.52 -38.14
N LEU A 24 -6.70 13.40 -38.46
CA LEU A 24 -5.55 13.75 -37.59
C LEU A 24 -5.99 14.46 -36.32
N SER A 25 -6.99 15.33 -36.38
CA SER A 25 -7.53 15.99 -35.18
C SER A 25 -8.25 14.99 -34.27
N ALA A 26 -9.00 14.04 -34.82
CA ALA A 26 -9.65 12.97 -34.03
C ALA A 26 -8.61 12.08 -33.34
N LEU A 27 -7.51 11.75 -34.00
CA LEU A 27 -6.41 10.97 -33.44
C LEU A 27 -5.71 11.73 -32.32
N ALA A 28 -5.47 13.02 -32.48
CA ALA A 28 -4.85 13.88 -31.47
C ALA A 28 -5.74 14.01 -30.23
N VAL A 29 -7.06 14.16 -30.41
CA VAL A 29 -8.02 14.20 -29.28
C VAL A 29 -8.06 12.87 -28.56
N ALA A 30 -8.13 11.74 -29.26
CA ALA A 30 -8.11 10.43 -28.65
C ALA A 30 -6.82 10.17 -27.85
N GLY A 31 -5.67 10.56 -28.40
CA GLY A 31 -4.38 10.49 -27.73
C GLY A 31 -4.31 11.36 -26.46
N ALA A 32 -4.84 12.58 -26.52
CA ALA A 32 -4.92 13.47 -25.36
C ALA A 32 -5.81 12.92 -24.27
N VAL A 33 -6.98 12.37 -24.62
CA VAL A 33 -7.90 11.73 -23.65
C VAL A 33 -7.24 10.52 -22.99
N CYS A 34 -6.53 9.67 -23.74
CA CYS A 34 -5.79 8.54 -23.20
C CYS A 34 -4.66 8.99 -22.27
N ALA A 35 -3.91 10.04 -22.63
CA ALA A 35 -2.86 10.59 -21.79
C ALA A 35 -3.40 11.17 -20.49
N VAL A 36 -4.51 11.91 -20.52
CA VAL A 36 -5.19 12.45 -19.32
C VAL A 36 -5.72 11.33 -18.44
N ALA A 37 -6.36 10.30 -19.03
CA ALA A 37 -6.84 9.14 -18.28
C ALA A 37 -5.69 8.38 -17.61
N PHE A 38 -4.56 8.22 -18.29
CA PHE A 38 -3.35 7.61 -17.72
C PHE A 38 -2.75 8.45 -16.60
N LEU A 39 -2.66 9.77 -16.75
CA LEU A 39 -2.19 10.68 -15.71
C LEU A 39 -3.10 10.68 -14.48
N LEU A 40 -4.42 10.70 -14.67
CA LEU A 40 -5.38 10.62 -13.56
C LEU A 40 -5.31 9.26 -12.85
N ALA A 41 -5.13 8.17 -13.58
CA ALA A 41 -4.94 6.84 -13.01
C ALA A 41 -3.62 6.72 -12.23
N SER A 42 -2.55 7.39 -12.70
CA SER A 42 -1.25 7.40 -12.02
C SER A 42 -1.21 8.33 -10.81
N GLN A 43 -2.07 9.35 -10.77
CA GLN A 43 -2.19 10.29 -9.64
C GLN A 43 -3.21 9.84 -8.59
N SER A 44 -3.99 8.78 -8.85
CA SER A 44 -4.81 8.22 -7.78
C SER A 44 -3.87 7.83 -6.65
N PRO A 45 -3.87 8.53 -5.50
CA PRO A 45 -3.14 8.07 -4.34
C PRO A 45 -3.79 6.73 -4.03
N GLY A 46 -3.12 5.66 -4.44
CA GLY A 46 -3.54 4.33 -4.04
C GLY A 46 -3.64 4.40 -2.54
N THR A 47 -4.85 4.38 -2.00
CA THR A 47 -5.09 4.06 -0.60
C THR A 47 -4.31 2.77 -0.42
N ARG A 48 -3.14 2.88 0.21
CA ARG A 48 -2.27 1.73 0.47
C ARG A 48 -3.03 0.88 1.47
N THR A 49 -3.94 0.09 0.93
CA THR A 49 -4.76 -0.83 1.69
C THR A 49 -3.79 -1.74 2.43
N PHE A 50 -3.95 -1.85 3.73
CA PHE A 50 -3.24 -2.84 4.53
C PHE A 50 -3.37 -4.18 3.81
N VAL A 51 -2.29 -4.63 3.20
CA VAL A 51 -2.22 -5.95 2.59
C VAL A 51 -1.76 -6.88 3.71
N PRO A 52 -2.63 -7.75 4.21
CA PRO A 52 -2.21 -8.79 5.14
C PRO A 52 -1.01 -9.50 4.53
N LEU A 53 -0.09 -9.95 5.38
CA LEU A 53 0.98 -10.82 4.91
C LEU A 53 0.39 -11.97 4.11
N PRO A 54 1.11 -12.49 3.11
CA PRO A 54 0.65 -13.67 2.38
C PRO A 54 0.17 -14.74 3.35
N ALA A 55 -0.95 -15.38 3.03
CA ALA A 55 -1.50 -16.45 3.86
C ALA A 55 -0.41 -17.50 4.15
N HIS A 56 -0.37 -17.98 5.41
CA HIS A 56 0.62 -18.95 5.90
C HIS A 56 2.06 -18.42 6.10
N THR A 57 2.24 -17.11 6.18
CA THR A 57 3.55 -16.52 6.54
C THR A 57 3.79 -16.69 8.04
N ASN A 58 5.01 -17.10 8.40
CA ASN A 58 5.47 -17.02 9.78
C ASN A 58 6.00 -15.60 10.03
N GLY A 59 5.63 -15.02 11.16
CA GLY A 59 6.00 -13.66 11.50
C GLY A 59 6.27 -13.44 12.97
N VAL A 60 6.94 -12.34 13.26
CA VAL A 60 7.08 -11.77 14.61
C VAL A 60 6.43 -10.41 14.59
N LEU A 61 5.35 -10.27 15.36
CA LEU A 61 4.67 -8.99 15.54
C LEU A 61 5.37 -8.23 16.67
N VAL A 62 5.82 -7.02 16.39
CA VAL A 62 6.41 -6.10 17.36
C VAL A 62 5.43 -4.97 17.58
N LEU A 63 4.83 -4.91 18.75
CA LEU A 63 3.72 -4.03 19.05
C LEU A 63 4.14 -2.95 20.04
N ASP A 64 4.03 -1.73 19.61
CA ASP A 64 4.25 -0.53 20.41
C ASP A 64 3.06 -0.30 21.37
N LEU A 65 3.38 -0.18 22.65
CA LEU A 65 2.45 0.10 23.72
C LEU A 65 2.85 1.34 24.53
N SER A 66 3.68 2.20 23.94
CA SER A 66 4.13 3.44 24.57
C SER A 66 2.99 4.39 24.90
N ALA A 67 3.23 5.32 25.80
CA ALA A 67 2.22 6.25 26.28
C ALA A 67 1.88 7.37 25.27
N SER A 68 2.68 7.55 24.23
CA SER A 68 2.42 8.50 23.11
C SER A 68 1.17 8.12 22.30
N ILE A 69 0.69 6.89 22.47
CA ILE A 69 -0.38 6.31 21.67
C ILE A 69 -1.75 6.90 22.01
N SER A 70 -2.30 7.67 21.08
CA SER A 70 -3.64 8.26 21.17
C SER A 70 -4.75 7.20 21.14
N SER A 71 -5.97 7.58 21.51
CA SER A 71 -7.14 6.68 21.44
C SER A 71 -7.43 6.18 20.02
N ASP A 72 -7.15 6.99 18.99
CA ASP A 72 -7.26 6.57 17.58
C ASP A 72 -6.22 5.49 17.26
N THR A 73 -4.99 5.70 17.70
CA THR A 73 -3.86 4.79 17.53
C THR A 73 -4.15 3.43 18.20
N PHE A 74 -4.71 3.43 19.43
CA PHE A 74 -5.17 2.19 20.08
C PHE A 74 -6.19 1.42 19.24
N SER A 75 -7.16 2.12 18.66
CA SER A 75 -8.14 1.51 17.75
C SER A 75 -7.48 0.91 16.49
N ARG A 76 -6.42 1.51 15.99
CA ARG A 76 -5.64 1.02 14.85
C ARG A 76 -4.81 -0.23 15.21
N ILE A 77 -4.27 -0.30 16.42
CA ILE A 77 -3.67 -1.55 16.94
C ILE A 77 -4.71 -2.68 16.92
N GLY A 78 -5.90 -2.42 17.46
CA GLY A 78 -7.00 -3.39 17.43
C GLY A 78 -7.36 -3.84 16.02
N GLY A 79 -7.41 -2.91 15.06
CA GLY A 79 -7.65 -3.21 13.64
C GLY A 79 -6.56 -4.08 13.04
N THR A 80 -5.31 -3.79 13.35
CA THR A 80 -4.15 -4.57 12.88
C THR A 80 -4.19 -6.01 13.44
N LEU A 81 -4.40 -6.16 14.75
CA LEU A 81 -4.54 -7.47 15.39
C LEU A 81 -5.70 -8.27 14.80
N GLN A 82 -6.85 -7.61 14.56
CA GLN A 82 -8.01 -8.24 13.93
C GLN A 82 -7.70 -8.71 12.50
N ALA A 83 -7.00 -7.90 11.70
CA ALA A 83 -6.61 -8.27 10.35
C ALA A 83 -5.63 -9.44 10.35
N LEU A 84 -4.62 -9.40 11.22
CA LEU A 84 -3.62 -10.47 11.35
C LEU A 84 -4.23 -11.77 11.86
N SER A 85 -5.14 -11.72 12.83
CA SER A 85 -5.80 -12.94 13.35
C SER A 85 -6.57 -13.71 12.29
N ARG A 86 -6.98 -13.04 11.21
CA ARG A 86 -7.70 -13.64 10.06
C ARG A 86 -6.79 -14.05 8.92
N SER A 87 -5.52 -13.65 8.93
CA SER A 87 -4.60 -13.89 7.79
C SER A 87 -4.15 -15.35 7.69
N GLY A 88 -4.32 -16.15 8.72
CA GLY A 88 -3.69 -17.46 8.87
C GLY A 88 -2.20 -17.33 9.16
N GLY A 89 -1.47 -18.46 9.19
CA GLY A 89 -0.05 -18.45 9.52
C GLY A 89 0.21 -18.53 11.02
N ARG A 90 1.46 -18.35 11.41
CA ARG A 90 1.95 -18.46 12.78
C ARG A 90 2.73 -17.23 13.18
N TRP A 91 2.55 -16.76 14.39
CA TRP A 91 3.09 -15.51 14.89
C TRP A 91 3.80 -15.67 16.21
N GLY A 92 4.88 -14.93 16.45
CA GLY A 92 5.32 -14.51 17.77
C GLY A 92 4.81 -13.11 18.04
N LEU A 93 4.64 -12.73 19.28
CA LEU A 93 4.29 -11.38 19.69
C LEU A 93 5.31 -10.87 20.69
N VAL A 94 5.96 -9.77 20.31
CA VAL A 94 6.80 -8.95 21.18
C VAL A 94 6.04 -7.66 21.45
N VAL A 95 5.97 -7.26 22.70
CA VAL A 95 5.41 -5.97 23.10
C VAL A 95 6.51 -5.11 23.69
N PHE A 96 6.46 -3.82 23.41
CA PHE A 96 7.48 -2.89 23.90
C PHE A 96 6.91 -1.50 24.24
N SER A 97 7.66 -0.78 25.07
CA SER A 97 7.58 0.64 25.39
C SER A 97 9.00 1.07 25.78
N ASP A 98 9.26 1.38 27.05
CA ASP A 98 10.59 1.59 27.65
C ASP A 98 11.42 0.30 27.79
N ALA A 99 10.76 -0.83 27.80
CA ALA A 99 11.34 -2.18 27.79
C ALA A 99 10.57 -3.06 26.82
N ALA A 100 11.09 -4.25 26.52
CA ALA A 100 10.42 -5.19 25.62
C ALA A 100 10.45 -6.62 26.18
N TYR A 101 9.40 -7.42 25.86
CA TYR A 101 9.38 -8.85 26.15
C TYR A 101 8.50 -9.61 25.16
N GLU A 102 8.73 -10.92 25.09
CA GLU A 102 7.93 -11.84 24.31
C GLU A 102 6.61 -12.13 25.02
N ALA A 103 5.51 -11.69 24.44
CA ALA A 103 4.16 -11.88 24.99
C ALA A 103 3.49 -13.16 24.47
N LEU A 104 3.80 -13.59 23.24
CA LEU A 104 3.39 -14.88 22.68
C LEU A 104 4.59 -15.55 21.99
N PRO A 105 4.77 -16.86 22.22
CA PRO A 105 5.90 -17.58 21.63
C PRO A 105 5.80 -17.66 20.10
N PRO A 106 6.95 -17.73 19.41
CA PRO A 106 7.00 -17.95 17.97
C PRO A 106 6.24 -19.24 17.58
N GLY A 107 5.49 -19.16 16.48
CA GLY A 107 4.71 -20.31 16.03
C GLY A 107 3.30 -20.40 16.61
N THR A 108 2.86 -19.41 17.40
CA THR A 108 1.47 -19.27 17.85
C THR A 108 0.52 -19.10 16.66
N PRO A 109 -0.61 -19.81 16.57
CA PRO A 109 -1.58 -19.62 15.50
C PRO A 109 -2.08 -18.18 15.45
N ALA A 110 -2.25 -17.62 14.25
CA ALA A 110 -2.74 -16.24 14.06
C ALA A 110 -4.08 -15.99 14.79
N ALA A 111 -4.95 -16.99 14.86
CA ALA A 111 -6.25 -16.89 15.55
C ALA A 111 -6.11 -16.51 17.03
N ASP A 112 -4.99 -16.85 17.67
CA ASP A 112 -4.73 -16.55 19.08
C ASP A 112 -4.44 -15.07 19.34
N LEU A 113 -4.25 -14.27 18.29
CA LEU A 113 -4.22 -12.80 18.38
C LEU A 113 -5.62 -12.20 18.58
N ALA A 114 -6.70 -12.91 18.19
CA ALA A 114 -8.06 -12.38 18.27
C ALA A 114 -8.52 -12.00 19.69
N PRO A 115 -8.22 -12.77 20.78
CA PRO A 115 -8.57 -12.38 22.13
C PRO A 115 -7.92 -11.06 22.59
N LEU A 116 -6.79 -10.67 22.02
CA LEU A 116 -6.09 -9.43 22.38
C LEU A 116 -6.80 -8.18 21.86
N VAL A 117 -7.58 -8.31 20.78
CA VAL A 117 -8.31 -7.19 20.16
C VAL A 117 -9.21 -6.45 21.15
N ARG A 118 -9.75 -7.16 22.14
CA ARG A 118 -10.64 -6.59 23.16
C ARG A 118 -10.00 -5.45 23.96
N TYR A 119 -8.70 -5.50 24.17
CA TYR A 119 -7.97 -4.49 24.93
C TYR A 119 -7.80 -3.17 24.17
N PHE A 120 -7.95 -3.22 22.85
CA PHE A 120 -7.80 -2.10 21.91
C PHE A 120 -9.13 -1.66 21.31
N ALA A 121 -10.27 -2.15 21.84
CA ALA A 121 -11.62 -1.81 21.41
C ALA A 121 -12.29 -0.91 22.45
N LEU A 122 -12.78 0.25 22.02
CA LEU A 122 -13.60 1.08 22.89
C LEU A 122 -14.92 0.35 23.22
N PRO A 123 -15.41 0.44 24.48
CA PRO A 123 -16.69 -0.14 24.85
C PRO A 123 -17.81 0.40 23.97
N ARG A 124 -18.68 -0.50 23.50
CA ARG A 124 -19.85 -0.12 22.67
C ARG A 124 -20.90 0.67 23.45
N GLN A 125 -20.99 0.42 24.77
CA GLN A 125 -21.90 1.15 25.65
C GLN A 125 -21.26 2.45 26.11
N ARG A 126 -21.88 3.57 25.71
CA ARG A 126 -21.55 4.88 26.24
C ARG A 126 -22.39 5.14 27.48
N VAL A 127 -21.74 5.25 28.62
CA VAL A 127 -22.39 5.72 29.85
C VAL A 127 -22.50 7.22 29.76
N PRO A 128 -23.73 7.82 29.84
CA PRO A 128 -23.87 9.27 29.77
C PRO A 128 -23.06 9.94 30.88
N GLY A 129 -22.28 10.96 30.52
CA GLY A 129 -21.42 11.71 31.45
C GLY A 129 -20.02 11.13 31.67
N PHE A 130 -19.68 10.00 31.07
CA PHE A 130 -18.34 9.43 31.13
C PHE A 130 -17.70 9.39 29.75
N LEU A 131 -16.43 9.79 29.67
CA LEU A 131 -15.63 9.59 28.46
C LEU A 131 -15.34 8.10 28.30
N PRO A 132 -15.47 7.54 27.08
CA PRO A 132 -15.13 6.14 26.86
C PRO A 132 -13.63 5.93 27.09
N SER A 133 -13.29 4.97 27.93
CA SER A 133 -11.93 4.54 28.17
C SER A 133 -11.71 3.14 27.63
N PHE A 134 -10.48 2.84 27.21
CA PHE A 134 -10.12 1.48 26.84
C PHE A 134 -10.14 0.56 28.05
N PRO A 135 -10.47 -0.74 27.86
CA PRO A 135 -10.38 -1.69 28.95
C PRO A 135 -8.94 -1.77 29.49
N PRO A 136 -8.78 -2.02 30.80
CA PRO A 136 -7.45 -2.30 31.35
C PRO A 136 -6.81 -3.44 30.58
N ASN A 137 -5.59 -3.22 30.10
CA ASN A 137 -4.82 -4.26 29.42
C ASN A 137 -3.78 -4.86 30.38
N PRO A 138 -3.31 -6.11 30.13
CA PRO A 138 -2.35 -6.77 31.03
C PRO A 138 -1.01 -6.05 31.11
N TRP A 139 -0.73 -5.13 30.19
CA TRP A 139 0.55 -4.41 30.08
C TRP A 139 0.52 -3.03 30.72
N SER A 140 -0.66 -2.52 31.14
CA SER A 140 -0.84 -1.15 31.66
C SER A 140 0.10 -0.80 32.84
N ASN A 141 0.56 -1.79 33.59
CA ASN A 141 1.42 -1.62 34.76
C ASN A 141 2.82 -2.22 34.54
N THR A 142 3.14 -2.69 33.33
CA THR A 142 4.42 -3.35 33.04
C THR A 142 5.46 -2.33 32.57
N PHE A 143 5.01 -1.29 31.90
CA PHE A 143 5.84 -0.24 31.33
C PHE A 143 5.77 1.02 32.19
N THR A 144 6.85 1.79 32.22
CA THR A 144 6.92 3.05 32.97
C THR A 144 6.59 4.24 32.06
N ALA A 145 7.48 4.64 31.22
CA ALA A 145 7.28 5.66 30.20
C ALA A 145 8.48 5.62 29.23
N GLY A 146 8.25 6.00 28.00
CA GLY A 146 9.26 6.03 26.95
C GLY A 146 8.95 5.09 25.82
N THR A 147 9.71 5.24 24.74
CA THR A 147 9.59 4.41 23.54
C THR A 147 10.99 4.01 23.11
N ASN A 148 11.31 2.73 23.23
CA ASN A 148 12.60 2.18 22.80
C ASN A 148 12.33 1.11 21.73
N ILE A 149 12.25 1.53 20.47
CA ILE A 149 11.98 0.65 19.33
C ILE A 149 13.08 -0.41 19.20
N SER A 150 14.33 -0.06 19.52
CA SER A 150 15.46 -0.97 19.43
C SER A 150 15.26 -2.22 20.27
N THR A 151 14.74 -2.10 21.49
CA THR A 151 14.55 -3.24 22.40
C THR A 151 13.54 -4.25 21.87
N GLY A 152 12.43 -3.77 21.28
CA GLY A 152 11.44 -4.61 20.63
C GLY A 152 11.98 -5.31 19.38
N MET A 153 12.69 -4.57 18.57
CA MET A 153 13.31 -5.07 17.35
C MET A 153 14.42 -6.09 17.63
N GLU A 154 15.24 -5.88 18.67
CA GLU A 154 16.30 -6.83 19.04
C GLU A 154 15.74 -8.22 19.38
N ILE A 155 14.67 -8.29 20.18
CA ILE A 155 14.01 -9.57 20.50
C ILE A 155 13.43 -10.19 19.23
N ALA A 156 12.75 -9.40 18.41
CA ALA A 156 12.14 -9.88 17.19
C ALA A 156 13.16 -10.38 16.16
N THR A 157 14.27 -9.68 15.99
CA THR A 157 15.38 -10.08 15.12
C THR A 157 15.96 -11.41 15.54
N ARG A 158 16.23 -11.59 16.83
CA ARG A 158 16.74 -12.84 17.40
C ARG A 158 15.77 -14.00 17.10
N ILE A 159 14.47 -13.78 17.30
CA ILE A 159 13.44 -14.77 17.00
C ILE A 159 13.39 -15.06 15.50
N ALA A 160 13.43 -14.03 14.65
CA ALA A 160 13.32 -14.17 13.20
C ALA A 160 14.49 -14.96 12.59
N ILE A 161 15.72 -14.69 13.05
CA ILE A 161 16.94 -15.37 12.60
C ILE A 161 16.91 -16.86 13.01
N ALA A 162 16.38 -17.18 14.21
CA ALA A 162 16.31 -18.55 14.69
C ALA A 162 15.31 -19.43 13.91
N GLN A 163 14.45 -18.86 13.07
CA GLN A 163 13.47 -19.59 12.27
C GLN A 163 14.01 -19.93 10.86
N SER A 164 13.55 -21.06 10.31
CA SER A 164 13.85 -21.46 8.95
C SER A 164 12.56 -21.86 8.21
N PRO A 165 12.14 -21.14 7.14
CA PRO A 165 12.72 -19.88 6.66
C PRO A 165 12.62 -18.77 7.68
N ARG A 166 13.44 -17.71 7.55
CA ARG A 166 13.42 -16.54 8.44
C ARG A 166 12.01 -15.95 8.51
N ALA A 167 11.57 -15.63 9.72
CA ALA A 167 10.27 -14.99 9.92
C ALA A 167 10.31 -13.53 9.46
N THR A 168 9.16 -13.03 9.04
CA THR A 168 9.00 -11.60 8.74
C THR A 168 8.70 -10.84 10.04
N ILE A 169 9.45 -9.77 10.31
CA ILE A 169 9.14 -8.85 11.40
C ILE A 169 8.07 -7.87 10.93
N VAL A 170 7.02 -7.67 11.73
CA VAL A 170 5.98 -6.67 11.51
C VAL A 170 6.00 -5.71 12.68
N LEU A 171 6.60 -4.53 12.49
CA LEU A 171 6.61 -3.46 13.46
C LEU A 171 5.32 -2.65 13.35
N VAL A 172 4.58 -2.55 14.45
CA VAL A 172 3.35 -1.76 14.59
C VAL A 172 3.61 -0.65 15.59
N SER A 173 3.84 0.57 15.11
CA SER A 173 4.26 1.72 15.92
C SER A 173 3.90 3.04 15.22
N ASP A 174 3.81 4.13 15.97
CA ASP A 174 3.78 5.49 15.42
C ASP A 174 5.17 5.97 14.99
N LEU A 175 6.21 5.16 15.28
CA LEU A 175 7.62 5.40 14.95
C LEU A 175 8.26 6.58 15.73
N ASP A 176 7.53 7.16 16.67
CA ASP A 176 8.07 8.17 17.58
C ASP A 176 8.89 7.46 18.67
N ASP A 177 10.18 7.77 18.74
CA ASP A 177 11.17 7.04 19.50
C ASP A 177 11.98 7.98 20.38
N ASP A 178 12.40 7.50 21.53
CA ASP A 178 13.24 8.29 22.42
C ASP A 178 14.57 8.65 21.76
N ALA A 179 14.98 9.91 21.88
CA ALA A 179 16.21 10.39 21.29
C ALA A 179 17.45 9.58 21.72
N GLY A 180 17.41 8.99 22.92
CA GLY A 180 18.46 8.11 23.43
C GLY A 180 18.52 6.75 22.73
N ASP A 181 17.43 6.29 22.13
CA ASP A 181 17.34 5.00 21.43
C ASP A 181 17.81 5.05 19.98
N LEU A 182 17.93 6.24 19.38
CA LEU A 182 18.28 6.41 17.96
C LEU A 182 19.53 5.65 17.51
N PRO A 183 20.65 5.62 18.26
CA PRO A 183 21.83 4.85 17.87
C PRO A 183 21.56 3.34 17.85
N ALA A 184 20.94 2.81 18.92
CA ALA A 184 20.63 1.39 19.05
C ALA A 184 19.60 0.94 17.99
N ARG A 185 18.59 1.77 17.72
CA ARG A 185 17.63 1.54 16.63
C ARG A 185 18.32 1.45 15.27
N SER A 186 19.23 2.37 14.98
CA SER A 186 19.97 2.37 13.73
C SER A 186 20.83 1.12 13.57
N GLU A 187 21.45 0.65 14.65
CA GLU A 187 22.27 -0.56 14.67
C GLU A 187 21.43 -1.82 14.40
N ILE A 188 20.28 -1.97 15.06
CA ILE A 188 19.43 -3.14 14.88
C ILE A 188 18.79 -3.18 13.48
N LEU A 189 18.35 -2.05 12.91
CA LEU A 189 17.81 -1.99 11.56
C LEU A 189 18.88 -2.33 10.51
N ASN A 190 20.12 -1.93 10.74
CA ASN A 190 21.25 -2.32 9.89
C ASN A 190 21.51 -3.83 9.99
N THR A 191 21.45 -4.40 11.19
CA THR A 191 21.58 -5.85 11.42
C THR A 191 20.49 -6.61 10.67
N ASP A 192 19.23 -6.20 10.74
CA ASP A 192 18.12 -6.83 9.99
C ASP A 192 18.40 -6.81 8.49
N THR A 193 18.90 -5.70 7.96
CA THR A 193 19.24 -5.56 6.55
C THR A 193 20.38 -6.50 6.15
N LEU A 194 21.46 -6.55 6.94
CA LEU A 194 22.62 -7.40 6.66
C LEU A 194 22.28 -8.88 6.76
N GLU A 195 21.47 -9.25 7.74
CA GLU A 195 21.00 -10.63 7.94
C GLU A 195 19.89 -11.05 6.97
N GLY A 196 19.36 -10.10 6.18
CA GLY A 196 18.28 -10.34 5.24
C GLY A 196 16.96 -10.72 5.92
N VAL A 197 16.70 -10.18 7.11
CA VAL A 197 15.42 -10.34 7.83
C VAL A 197 14.37 -9.44 7.17
N PRO A 198 13.25 -9.98 6.68
CA PRO A 198 12.21 -9.16 6.08
C PRO A 198 11.51 -8.33 7.14
N VAL A 199 11.57 -7.01 7.04
CA VAL A 199 10.87 -6.08 7.93
C VAL A 199 9.70 -5.42 7.18
N ARG A 200 8.56 -5.32 7.84
CA ARG A 200 7.39 -4.55 7.39
C ARG A 200 6.96 -3.60 8.51
N ILE A 201 6.47 -2.44 8.14
CA ILE A 201 6.02 -1.44 9.10
C ILE A 201 4.53 -1.17 8.89
N VAL A 202 3.79 -1.22 9.98
CA VAL A 202 2.39 -0.82 10.06
C VAL A 202 2.35 0.45 10.89
N GLY A 203 2.26 1.58 10.20
CA GLY A 203 2.29 2.90 10.84
C GLY A 203 1.01 3.24 11.56
N LEU A 204 1.14 3.64 12.81
CA LEU A 204 0.05 4.12 13.66
C LEU A 204 -0.06 5.65 13.60
N ASN A 205 -0.04 6.22 12.42
CA ASN A 205 0.01 7.66 12.15
C ASN A 205 1.42 8.28 12.31
N PRO A 206 2.48 7.66 11.73
CA PRO A 206 3.83 8.14 11.85
C PRO A 206 4.01 9.49 11.14
N THR A 207 5.01 10.27 11.59
CA THR A 207 5.39 11.49 10.89
C THR A 207 6.10 11.20 9.56
N PRO A 208 6.06 12.11 8.58
CA PRO A 208 6.80 11.93 7.34
C PRO A 208 8.30 11.75 7.52
N GLY A 209 8.88 12.41 8.53
CA GLY A 209 10.31 12.31 8.85
C GLY A 209 10.71 10.91 9.33
N ASP A 210 9.90 10.32 10.21
CA ASP A 210 10.13 8.97 10.71
C ASP A 210 10.00 7.93 9.59
N VAL A 211 8.99 8.08 8.74
CA VAL A 211 8.81 7.23 7.55
C VAL A 211 10.02 7.29 6.63
N GLU A 212 10.59 8.49 6.42
CA GLU A 212 11.77 8.68 5.59
C GLU A 212 13.01 8.02 6.23
N PHE A 213 13.20 8.19 7.53
CA PHE A 213 14.29 7.56 8.27
C PHE A 213 14.26 6.03 8.15
N PHE A 214 13.11 5.41 8.40
CA PHE A 214 12.98 3.95 8.29
C PHE A 214 13.18 3.45 6.86
N ARG A 215 12.76 4.21 5.85
CA ARG A 215 13.05 3.88 4.46
C ARG A 215 14.53 4.00 4.11
N ALA A 216 15.21 4.98 4.65
CA ALA A 216 16.65 5.14 4.45
C ALA A 216 17.43 3.97 5.07
N SER A 217 17.02 3.53 6.28
CA SER A 217 17.70 2.47 7.03
C SER A 217 17.42 1.07 6.48
N LEU A 218 16.16 0.75 6.15
CA LEU A 218 15.73 -0.59 5.70
C LEU A 218 15.66 -0.75 4.17
N GLY A 219 15.89 0.36 3.45
CA GLY A 219 15.83 0.40 1.99
C GLY A 219 14.48 0.87 1.43
N PRO A 220 14.49 1.40 0.19
CA PRO A 220 13.33 2.07 -0.43
C PRO A 220 12.16 1.13 -0.74
N ARG A 221 12.39 -0.17 -0.73
CA ARG A 221 11.36 -1.19 -1.00
C ARG A 221 10.65 -1.69 0.25
N THR A 222 11.09 -1.28 1.45
CA THR A 222 10.45 -1.70 2.71
C THR A 222 8.99 -1.26 2.72
N PRO A 223 8.05 -2.20 2.88
CA PRO A 223 6.63 -1.86 2.90
C PRO A 223 6.29 -1.13 4.19
N ILE A 224 5.90 0.14 4.07
CA ILE A 224 5.33 0.93 5.16
C ILE A 224 3.89 1.18 4.79
N VAL A 225 2.97 0.63 5.57
CA VAL A 225 1.52 0.71 5.34
C VAL A 225 0.83 1.35 6.53
N GLU A 226 -0.28 2.02 6.28
CA GLU A 226 -1.08 2.58 7.37
C GLU A 226 -1.91 1.49 8.05
N ALA A 227 -1.98 1.54 9.39
CA ALA A 227 -2.75 0.60 10.18
C ALA A 227 -4.26 0.71 9.88
N PRO A 228 -4.98 -0.42 9.71
CA PRO A 228 -6.41 -0.41 9.52
C PRO A 228 -7.12 -0.01 10.82
N THR A 229 -8.24 0.68 10.71
CA THR A 229 -9.10 0.93 11.86
C THR A 229 -9.85 -0.35 12.27
N LEU A 230 -10.16 -0.47 13.55
CA LEU A 230 -10.94 -1.59 14.06
C LEU A 230 -12.32 -1.65 13.35
N ASN A 231 -12.73 -2.84 12.93
CA ASN A 231 -13.93 -3.08 12.13
C ASN A 231 -13.91 -2.43 10.72
N ALA A 232 -12.74 -2.03 10.23
CA ALA A 232 -12.62 -1.68 8.83
C ALA A 232 -13.15 -2.84 7.96
N PRO A 233 -13.92 -2.56 6.90
CA PRO A 233 -14.32 -3.60 5.98
C PRO A 233 -13.06 -4.28 5.44
N PRO A 234 -13.09 -5.62 5.21
CA PRO A 234 -11.95 -6.30 4.64
C PRO A 234 -11.55 -5.57 3.36
N PRO A 235 -10.24 -5.45 3.08
CA PRO A 235 -9.77 -4.83 1.86
C PRO A 235 -10.48 -5.51 0.69
N ARG A 236 -11.29 -4.77 -0.02
CA ARG A 236 -11.81 -5.25 -1.28
C ARG A 236 -10.57 -5.44 -2.15
N ASN A 237 -10.36 -6.66 -2.63
CA ASN A 237 -9.47 -6.89 -3.75
C ASN A 237 -10.06 -6.14 -4.95
N VAL A 238 -9.89 -4.84 -4.97
CA VAL A 238 -10.16 -4.04 -6.14
C VAL A 238 -9.02 -4.43 -7.08
N THR A 239 -9.26 -5.45 -7.89
CA THR A 239 -8.44 -5.65 -9.08
C THR A 239 -8.42 -4.30 -9.76
N PRO A 240 -7.25 -3.66 -9.90
CA PRO A 240 -7.21 -2.35 -10.52
C PRO A 240 -7.91 -2.50 -11.87
N PHE A 241 -8.98 -1.71 -12.05
CA PHE A 241 -9.72 -1.74 -13.31
C PHE A 241 -8.69 -1.57 -14.43
N PRO A 242 -8.64 -2.46 -15.41
CA PRO A 242 -7.56 -2.50 -16.39
C PRO A 242 -7.68 -1.36 -17.39
N TRP A 243 -7.47 -0.13 -16.90
CA TRP A 243 -7.51 1.09 -17.72
C TRP A 243 -6.61 1.00 -18.93
N ALA A 244 -5.49 0.26 -18.80
CA ALA A 244 -4.60 -0.03 -19.92
C ALA A 244 -5.30 -0.82 -21.02
N LEU A 245 -6.16 -1.79 -20.70
CA LEU A 245 -6.94 -2.54 -21.68
C LEU A 245 -8.03 -1.65 -22.32
N VAL A 246 -8.68 -0.79 -21.54
CA VAL A 246 -9.65 0.17 -22.08
C VAL A 246 -8.97 1.15 -23.03
N ALA A 247 -7.83 1.71 -22.65
CA ALA A 247 -7.06 2.60 -23.51
C ALA A 247 -6.61 1.88 -24.81
N LEU A 248 -6.18 0.63 -24.71
CA LEU A 248 -5.78 -0.18 -25.87
C LEU A 248 -6.97 -0.47 -26.80
N THR A 249 -8.13 -0.81 -26.24
CA THR A 249 -9.34 -1.07 -27.04
C THR A 249 -9.86 0.18 -27.73
N VAL A 250 -9.83 1.34 -27.05
CA VAL A 250 -10.19 2.62 -27.67
C VAL A 250 -9.20 3.01 -28.77
N ALA A 251 -7.90 2.84 -28.56
CA ALA A 251 -6.88 3.08 -29.56
C ALA A 251 -7.04 2.15 -30.78
N ALA A 252 -7.28 0.86 -30.55
CA ALA A 252 -7.52 -0.11 -31.61
C ALA A 252 -8.78 0.22 -32.43
N ALA A 253 -9.87 0.59 -31.76
CA ALA A 253 -11.11 1.00 -32.40
C ALA A 253 -10.91 2.28 -33.25
N ALA A 254 -10.14 3.23 -32.77
CA ALA A 254 -9.79 4.44 -33.51
C ALA A 254 -8.97 4.13 -34.76
N VAL A 255 -7.97 3.24 -34.66
CA VAL A 255 -7.15 2.79 -35.81
C VAL A 255 -7.99 2.05 -36.83
N LEU A 256 -8.88 1.15 -36.41
CA LEU A 256 -9.79 0.41 -37.30
C LEU A 256 -10.79 1.35 -37.98
N GLY A 257 -11.36 2.31 -37.23
CA GLY A 257 -12.27 3.31 -37.79
C GLY A 257 -11.58 4.21 -38.82
N LEU A 258 -10.34 4.61 -38.60
CA LEU A 258 -9.52 5.34 -39.57
C LEU A 258 -9.20 4.48 -40.79
N GLY A 259 -8.81 3.21 -40.61
CA GLY A 259 -8.55 2.27 -41.69
C GLY A 259 -9.76 2.06 -42.57
N ALA A 260 -10.95 1.91 -41.99
CA ALA A 260 -12.20 1.79 -42.75
C ALA A 260 -12.56 3.07 -43.50
N ALA A 261 -12.26 4.24 -42.96
CA ALA A 261 -12.47 5.53 -43.65
C ALA A 261 -11.51 5.76 -44.83
N TRP A 262 -10.39 5.07 -44.85
CA TRP A 262 -9.35 5.17 -45.87
C TRP A 262 -9.34 4.03 -46.88
N ALA A 263 -10.10 2.95 -46.61
CA ALA A 263 -10.25 1.83 -47.53
C ALA A 263 -10.77 2.34 -48.87
N PRO A 264 -10.06 2.12 -50.02
CA PRO A 264 -10.56 2.46 -51.32
C PRO A 264 -11.87 1.63 -51.55
N ARG A 265 -12.96 2.31 -51.83
CA ARG A 265 -14.17 1.63 -52.29
C ARG A 265 -13.81 0.96 -53.60
N LEU A 266 -13.64 -0.34 -53.59
CA LEU A 266 -13.56 -1.16 -54.78
C LEU A 266 -14.95 -1.14 -55.41
N ASP A 267 -15.20 -0.21 -56.34
CA ASP A 267 -16.36 -0.25 -57.18
C ASP A 267 -16.22 -1.43 -58.16
N TRP A 268 -16.81 -2.54 -57.82
CA TRP A 268 -17.04 -3.64 -58.75
C TRP A 268 -18.09 -3.16 -59.76
N ARG A 269 -17.65 -2.49 -60.86
CA ARG A 269 -18.49 -2.40 -62.04
C ARG A 269 -18.35 -3.70 -62.78
N GLY A 270 -19.37 -4.59 -62.62
CA GLY A 270 -19.53 -5.76 -63.44
C GLY A 270 -19.75 -5.30 -64.90
N THR A 271 -18.93 -5.78 -65.76
CA THR A 271 -19.16 -5.78 -67.21
C THR A 271 -20.19 -6.79 -67.57
#